data_7dfa0cdeb0b098b3a92da36a5b9485b4
#
_entry.id   7dfa0cdeb0b098b3a92da36a5b9485b4
#
_cell.length_a   1.000
_cell.length_b   1.000
_cell.length_c   1.000
_cell.angle_alpha   90.00
_cell.angle_beta   90.00
_cell.angle_gamma   90.00
#
_symmetry.space_group_name_H-M   'P 1'
#
loop_
_entity.id
_entity.type
_entity.pdbx_description
1 polymer ?
#
loop_
_entity_poly.entity_id
_entity_poly.type
_entity_poly.pdbx_seq_one_letter_code
_entity_poly.pdbx_strand_id
1 'polypeptide(L)'
;LFSLGYLLVYPVRLRQNKECHLPDWKEMEPVSLFSGGLQVFLLILAYAGCPVLIGLLASMLVDLLTFSFLGIVSYFPLAAGAFVAPFLFLSSMHVFVRDGLYSDAWRVNLVLQVAKAMAPKLILPIIAFWGVLLLAIPLYGFSFFLGIWVLLAYSSALNFSKINQD
;
A
#
# COMPACT_ATOMS: atom_id res chain seq x y z
N LEU A 1 7.63 7.65 -11.02
CA LEU A 1 7.34 8.72 -10.04
C LEU A 1 6.11 9.54 -10.43
N PHE A 2 6.00 10.04 -11.66
CA PHE A 2 4.81 10.78 -12.13
C PHE A 2 3.51 9.98 -11.96
N SER A 3 3.52 8.70 -12.32
CA SER A 3 2.36 7.81 -12.15
C SER A 3 1.96 7.64 -10.67
N LEU A 4 2.95 7.59 -9.76
CA LEU A 4 2.70 7.53 -8.32
C LEU A 4 2.14 8.85 -7.78
N GLY A 5 2.61 10.00 -8.28
CA GLY A 5 2.05 11.30 -7.95
C GLY A 5 0.59 11.43 -8.40
N TYR A 6 0.27 10.91 -9.59
CA TYR A 6 -1.11 10.86 -10.07
C TYR A 6 -2.01 9.98 -9.18
N LEU A 7 -1.50 8.83 -8.72
CA LEU A 7 -2.21 7.97 -7.77
C LEU A 7 -2.53 8.68 -6.44
N LEU A 8 -1.72 9.64 -6.01
CA LEU A 8 -1.98 10.44 -4.81
C LEU A 8 -3.10 11.48 -5.04
N VAL A 9 -3.10 12.14 -6.20
CA VAL A 9 -4.08 13.20 -6.50
C VAL A 9 -5.51 12.66 -6.53
N TYR A 10 -5.70 11.43 -7.03
CA TYR A 10 -7.02 10.82 -7.13
C TYR A 10 -7.76 10.67 -5.78
N PRO A 11 -7.21 10.02 -4.74
CA PRO A 11 -7.88 9.89 -3.46
C PRO A 11 -8.07 11.22 -2.73
N VAL A 12 -7.15 12.18 -2.92
CA VAL A 12 -7.29 13.53 -2.34
C VAL A 12 -8.49 14.26 -2.95
N ARG A 13 -8.63 14.26 -4.28
CA ARG A 13 -9.79 14.88 -4.95
C ARG A 13 -11.11 14.17 -4.65
N LEU A 14 -11.13 12.84 -4.64
CA LEU A 14 -12.31 12.05 -4.28
C LEU A 14 -12.84 12.44 -2.89
N ARG A 15 -11.95 12.73 -1.96
CA ARG A 15 -12.32 13.14 -0.61
C ARG A 15 -12.81 14.58 -0.55
N GLN A 16 -12.19 15.48 -1.30
CA GLN A 16 -12.53 16.92 -1.30
C GLN A 16 -13.83 17.23 -2.05
N ASN A 17 -13.99 16.67 -3.24
CA ASN A 17 -15.05 17.06 -4.17
C ASN A 17 -16.18 16.05 -4.31
N LYS A 18 -16.01 14.81 -3.79
CA LYS A 18 -16.93 13.67 -4.02
C LYS A 18 -17.19 13.35 -5.50
N GLU A 19 -16.41 13.92 -6.38
CA GLU A 19 -16.52 13.72 -7.82
C GLU A 19 -15.58 12.60 -8.26
N CYS A 20 -16.14 11.57 -8.87
CA CYS A 20 -15.37 10.45 -9.45
C CYS A 20 -14.76 10.81 -10.81
N HIS A 21 -14.41 12.09 -11.05
CA HIS A 21 -13.79 12.50 -12.30
C HIS A 21 -12.26 12.40 -12.21
N LEU A 22 -11.65 11.70 -13.16
CA LEU A 22 -10.20 11.62 -13.25
C LEU A 22 -9.67 13.01 -13.62
N PRO A 23 -8.70 13.54 -12.88
CA PRO A 23 -8.14 14.84 -13.17
C PRO A 23 -7.40 14.84 -14.51
N ASP A 24 -7.57 15.91 -15.28
CA ASP A 24 -6.92 16.05 -16.57
C ASP A 24 -5.41 16.30 -16.38
N TRP A 25 -4.58 15.60 -17.14
CA TRP A 25 -3.11 15.73 -17.09
C TRP A 25 -2.63 17.15 -17.38
N LYS A 26 -3.42 17.91 -18.16
CA LYS A 26 -3.10 19.30 -18.53
C LYS A 26 -3.23 20.29 -17.38
N GLU A 27 -4.02 19.95 -16.37
CA GLU A 27 -4.28 20.82 -15.20
C GLU A 27 -3.25 20.64 -14.08
N MET A 28 -2.33 19.71 -14.23
CA MET A 28 -1.40 19.33 -13.17
C MET A 28 -0.01 19.90 -13.43
N GLU A 29 0.54 20.56 -12.42
CA GLU A 29 1.93 20.99 -12.45
C GLU A 29 2.87 19.77 -12.36
N PRO A 30 3.81 19.60 -13.31
CA PRO A 30 4.72 18.44 -13.32
C PRO A 30 5.57 18.32 -12.05
N VAL A 31 5.94 19.44 -11.45
CA VAL A 31 6.76 19.49 -10.23
C VAL A 31 5.98 18.95 -9.02
N SER A 32 4.71 19.32 -8.89
CA SER A 32 3.85 18.84 -7.80
C SER A 32 3.59 17.34 -7.92
N LEU A 33 3.38 16.82 -9.14
CA LEU A 33 3.25 15.39 -9.41
C LEU A 33 4.51 14.60 -9.08
N PHE A 34 5.69 15.16 -9.44
CA PHE A 34 6.96 14.51 -9.12
C PHE A 34 7.22 14.46 -7.62
N SER A 35 7.00 15.59 -6.92
CA SER A 35 7.15 15.67 -5.47
C SER A 35 6.20 14.72 -4.73
N GLY A 36 4.91 14.71 -5.09
CA GLY A 36 3.94 13.78 -4.54
C GLY A 36 4.30 12.32 -4.82
N GLY A 37 4.76 12.03 -6.05
CA GLY A 37 5.22 10.70 -6.43
C GLY A 37 6.44 10.23 -5.64
N LEU A 38 7.36 11.13 -5.31
CA LEU A 38 8.52 10.82 -4.47
C LEU A 38 8.09 10.50 -3.03
N GLN A 39 7.15 11.27 -2.48
CA GLN A 39 6.59 11.01 -1.14
C GLN A 39 5.92 9.64 -1.07
N VAL A 40 5.08 9.29 -2.05
CA VAL A 40 4.44 7.97 -2.14
C VAL A 40 5.49 6.87 -2.28
N PHE A 41 6.51 7.07 -3.11
CA PHE A 41 7.59 6.10 -3.29
C PHE A 41 8.35 5.81 -1.99
N LEU A 42 8.64 6.84 -1.20
CA LEU A 42 9.27 6.68 0.11
C LEU A 42 8.38 5.92 1.09
N LEU A 43 7.07 6.16 1.08
CA LEU A 43 6.12 5.39 1.89
C LEU A 43 6.03 3.92 1.44
N ILE A 44 6.09 3.64 0.14
CA ILE A 44 6.18 2.27 -0.37
C ILE A 44 7.43 1.58 0.15
N LEU A 45 8.60 2.23 0.04
CA LEU A 45 9.85 1.66 0.53
C LEU A 45 9.81 1.37 2.04
N ALA A 46 9.27 2.31 2.82
CA ALA A 46 9.21 2.14 4.27
C ALA A 46 8.17 1.10 4.70
N TYR A 47 6.93 1.20 4.23
CA TYR A 47 5.83 0.40 4.77
C TYR A 47 5.52 -0.88 3.98
N ALA A 48 5.92 -0.97 2.72
CA ALA A 48 5.86 -2.21 1.97
C ALA A 48 7.23 -2.89 1.86
N GLY A 49 8.30 -2.13 1.63
CA GLY A 49 9.65 -2.67 1.51
C GLY A 49 10.17 -3.29 2.81
N CYS A 50 10.02 -2.62 3.96
CA CYS A 50 10.52 -3.15 5.23
C CYS A 50 9.92 -4.52 5.62
N PRO A 51 8.59 -4.74 5.62
CA PRO A 51 8.04 -6.06 5.94
C PRO A 51 8.51 -7.17 5.01
N VAL A 52 8.65 -6.86 3.71
CA VAL A 52 9.15 -7.82 2.72
C VAL A 52 10.61 -8.14 2.96
N LEU A 53 11.46 -7.13 3.25
CA LEU A 53 12.87 -7.34 3.58
C LEU A 53 13.06 -8.16 4.85
N ILE A 54 12.28 -7.85 5.90
CA ILE A 54 12.30 -8.64 7.15
C ILE A 54 11.88 -10.08 6.87
N GLY A 55 10.82 -10.28 6.09
CA GLY A 55 10.36 -11.59 5.68
C GLY A 55 11.40 -12.37 4.87
N LEU A 56 12.11 -11.68 3.96
CA LEU A 56 13.20 -12.27 3.17
C LEU A 56 14.37 -12.71 4.05
N LEU A 57 14.82 -11.83 4.94
CA LEU A 57 15.91 -12.16 5.86
C LEU A 57 15.53 -13.31 6.80
N ALA A 58 14.29 -13.31 7.31
CA ALA A 58 13.79 -14.41 8.12
C ALA A 58 13.72 -15.73 7.32
N SER A 59 13.30 -15.68 6.07
CA SER A 59 13.27 -16.86 5.19
C SER A 59 14.68 -17.41 4.93
N MET A 60 15.64 -16.53 4.69
CA MET A 60 17.06 -16.95 4.53
C MET A 60 17.62 -17.58 5.80
N LEU A 61 17.29 -17.03 6.98
CA LEU A 61 17.67 -17.60 8.26
C LEU A 61 17.04 -18.99 8.47
N VAL A 62 15.76 -19.15 8.19
CA VAL A 62 15.09 -20.45 8.31
C VAL A 62 15.72 -21.47 7.37
N ASP A 63 15.98 -21.10 6.11
CA ASP A 63 16.61 -21.99 5.14
C ASP A 63 18.02 -22.42 5.56
N LEU A 64 18.81 -21.49 6.08
CA LEU A 64 20.14 -21.76 6.60
C LEU A 64 20.10 -22.70 7.83
N LEU A 65 19.21 -22.42 8.79
CA LEU A 65 19.10 -23.21 10.03
C LEU A 65 18.57 -24.63 9.78
N THR A 66 17.76 -24.80 8.75
CA THR A 66 17.19 -26.09 8.38
C THR A 66 17.98 -26.83 7.32
N PHE A 67 19.16 -26.32 6.91
CA PHE A 67 19.99 -26.88 5.84
C PHE A 67 19.17 -27.14 4.56
N SER A 68 18.27 -26.21 4.22
CA SER A 68 17.33 -26.32 3.09
C SER A 68 16.37 -27.53 3.14
N PHE A 69 16.27 -28.19 4.29
CA PHE A 69 15.38 -29.36 4.45
C PHE A 69 13.90 -29.02 4.26
N LEU A 70 13.48 -27.80 4.65
CA LEU A 70 12.10 -27.36 4.54
C LEU A 70 11.70 -26.95 3.10
N GLY A 71 12.66 -26.79 2.19
CA GLY A 71 12.37 -26.40 0.82
C GLY A 71 11.50 -25.16 0.71
N ILE A 72 10.36 -25.27 0.02
CA ILE A 72 9.43 -24.14 -0.22
C ILE A 72 8.84 -23.56 1.07
N VAL A 73 8.77 -24.32 2.16
CA VAL A 73 8.20 -23.87 3.44
C VAL A 73 9.10 -22.82 4.11
N SER A 74 10.40 -22.79 3.81
CA SER A 74 11.32 -21.77 4.32
C SER A 74 10.95 -20.35 3.85
N TYR A 75 10.18 -20.21 2.77
CA TYR A 75 9.70 -18.92 2.25
C TYR A 75 8.40 -18.41 2.92
N PHE A 76 7.86 -19.14 3.89
CA PHE A 76 6.66 -18.70 4.62
C PHE A 76 6.81 -17.31 5.28
N PRO A 77 7.94 -16.94 5.92
CA PRO A 77 8.14 -15.60 6.46
C PRO A 77 8.11 -14.51 5.39
N LEU A 78 8.67 -14.78 4.20
CA LEU A 78 8.61 -13.86 3.07
C LEU A 78 7.15 -13.66 2.59
N ALA A 79 6.40 -14.74 2.47
CA ALA A 79 4.99 -14.67 2.08
C ALA A 79 4.16 -13.87 3.11
N ALA A 80 4.43 -14.07 4.41
CA ALA A 80 3.79 -13.32 5.49
C ALA A 80 4.15 -11.82 5.40
N GLY A 81 5.41 -11.48 5.20
CA GLY A 81 5.87 -10.09 4.99
C GLY A 81 5.19 -9.44 3.79
N ALA A 82 5.13 -10.14 2.67
CA ALA A 82 4.46 -9.69 1.46
C ALA A 82 2.95 -9.49 1.67
N PHE A 83 2.30 -10.33 2.48
CA PHE A 83 0.88 -10.19 2.81
C PHE A 83 0.60 -8.99 3.72
N VAL A 84 1.48 -8.69 4.67
CA VAL A 84 1.35 -7.56 5.61
C VAL A 84 1.67 -6.22 4.93
N ALA A 85 2.56 -6.21 3.95
CA ALA A 85 3.02 -5.00 3.26
C ALA A 85 1.88 -4.10 2.74
N PRO A 86 0.85 -4.59 2.02
CA PRO A 86 -0.27 -3.77 1.55
C PRO A 86 -1.07 -3.12 2.67
N PHE A 87 -1.25 -3.82 3.80
CA PHE A 87 -1.97 -3.25 4.95
C PHE A 87 -1.27 -2.02 5.51
N LEU A 88 0.05 -2.11 5.71
CA LEU A 88 0.84 -1.00 6.24
C LEU A 88 0.92 0.15 5.25
N PHE A 89 1.14 -0.15 3.98
CA PHE A 89 1.19 0.86 2.93
C PHE A 89 -0.15 1.60 2.78
N LEU A 90 -1.27 0.89 2.67
CA LEU A 90 -2.59 1.51 2.54
C LEU A 90 -2.96 2.33 3.76
N SER A 91 -2.55 1.88 4.96
CA SER A 91 -2.79 2.62 6.20
C SER A 91 -1.96 3.90 6.26
N SER A 92 -0.70 3.87 5.86
CA SER A 92 0.15 5.07 5.79
C SER A 92 -0.38 6.08 4.76
N MET A 93 -0.84 5.59 3.60
CA MET A 93 -1.49 6.42 2.58
C MET A 93 -2.80 7.02 3.09
N HIS A 94 -3.59 6.26 3.83
CA HIS A 94 -4.83 6.77 4.42
C HIS A 94 -4.55 7.91 5.40
N VAL A 95 -3.56 7.76 6.29
CA VAL A 95 -3.14 8.83 7.23
C VAL A 95 -2.68 10.06 6.44
N PHE A 96 -1.83 9.87 5.43
CA PHE A 96 -1.34 10.96 4.60
C PHE A 96 -2.47 11.73 3.90
N VAL A 97 -3.40 11.01 3.26
CA VAL A 97 -4.52 11.64 2.54
C VAL A 97 -5.53 12.30 3.49
N ARG A 98 -5.68 11.73 4.71
CA ARG A 98 -6.61 12.25 5.71
C ARG A 98 -6.20 13.63 6.21
N ASP A 99 -4.95 13.76 6.62
CA ASP A 99 -4.48 14.93 7.35
C ASP A 99 -3.73 15.92 6.44
N GLY A 100 -3.37 15.48 5.23
CA GLY A 100 -2.58 16.28 4.28
C GLY A 100 -1.13 16.51 4.75
N LEU A 101 -0.74 15.96 5.90
CA LEU A 101 0.56 16.11 6.51
C LEU A 101 1.40 14.85 6.26
N TYR A 102 2.42 14.98 5.43
CA TYR A 102 3.34 13.88 5.13
C TYR A 102 4.05 13.35 6.40
N SER A 103 4.31 14.23 7.38
CA SER A 103 4.94 13.87 8.66
C SER A 103 4.13 12.84 9.46
N ASP A 104 2.80 12.88 9.39
CA ASP A 104 1.94 11.98 10.17
C ASP A 104 1.96 10.56 9.62
N ALA A 105 2.19 10.39 8.31
CA ALA A 105 2.40 9.09 7.70
C ALA A 105 3.66 8.37 8.21
N TRP A 106 4.61 9.08 8.83
CA TRP A 106 5.82 8.51 9.44
C TRP A 106 5.63 8.14 10.92
N ARG A 107 4.49 8.46 11.52
CA ARG A 107 4.17 8.04 12.89
C ARG A 107 3.72 6.59 12.89
N VAL A 108 4.67 5.66 13.09
CA VAL A 108 4.44 4.21 13.02
C VAL A 108 3.28 3.78 13.93
N ASN A 109 3.17 4.33 15.14
CA ASN A 109 2.09 3.99 16.06
C ASN A 109 0.71 4.34 15.49
N LEU A 110 0.57 5.51 14.86
CA LEU A 110 -0.67 5.94 14.22
C LEU A 110 -1.01 5.03 13.03
N VAL A 111 -0.02 4.74 12.19
CA VAL A 111 -0.19 3.85 11.05
C VAL A 111 -0.61 2.44 11.49
N LEU A 112 -0.02 1.90 12.56
CA LEU A 112 -0.39 0.59 13.10
C LEU A 112 -1.80 0.56 13.69
N GLN A 113 -2.24 1.62 14.37
CA GLN A 113 -3.61 1.74 14.87
C GLN A 113 -4.61 1.75 13.70
N VAL A 114 -4.34 2.55 12.68
CA VAL A 114 -5.17 2.60 11.47
C VAL A 114 -5.15 1.24 10.76
N ALA A 115 -3.99 0.59 10.63
CA ALA A 115 -3.88 -0.73 10.03
C ALA A 115 -4.75 -1.78 10.74
N LYS A 116 -4.72 -1.80 12.08
CA LYS A 116 -5.59 -2.70 12.88
C LYS A 116 -7.07 -2.43 12.64
N ALA A 117 -7.47 -1.17 12.58
CA ALA A 117 -8.86 -0.80 12.35
C ALA A 117 -9.34 -1.11 10.91
N MET A 118 -8.43 -0.99 9.93
CA MET A 118 -8.72 -1.27 8.53
C MET A 118 -8.64 -2.77 8.19
N ALA A 119 -7.86 -3.56 8.93
CA ALA A 119 -7.59 -4.96 8.63
C ALA A 119 -8.85 -5.78 8.32
N PRO A 120 -9.91 -5.79 9.15
CA PRO A 120 -11.10 -6.62 8.88
C PRO A 120 -11.78 -6.28 7.55
N LYS A 121 -11.67 -5.02 7.09
CA LYS A 121 -12.29 -4.55 5.84
C LYS A 121 -11.38 -4.75 4.63
N LEU A 122 -10.06 -4.80 4.83
CA LEU A 122 -9.06 -4.90 3.76
C LEU A 122 -8.59 -6.33 3.50
N ILE A 123 -8.83 -7.29 4.41
CA ILE A 123 -8.43 -8.69 4.22
C ILE A 123 -8.92 -9.24 2.88
N LEU A 124 -10.21 -9.14 2.59
CA LEU A 124 -10.79 -9.68 1.36
C LEU A 124 -10.26 -8.99 0.09
N PRO A 125 -10.22 -7.64 0.01
CA PRO A 125 -9.59 -6.94 -1.12
C PRO A 125 -8.11 -7.30 -1.32
N ILE A 126 -7.35 -7.48 -0.25
CA ILE A 126 -5.92 -7.82 -0.35
C ILE A 126 -5.73 -9.26 -0.84
N ILE A 127 -6.56 -10.21 -0.38
CA ILE A 127 -6.55 -11.58 -0.92
C ILE A 127 -6.91 -11.56 -2.41
N ALA A 128 -7.93 -10.81 -2.80
CA ALA A 128 -8.30 -10.66 -4.19
C ALA A 128 -7.17 -10.03 -5.03
N PHE A 129 -6.49 -9.01 -4.51
CA PHE A 129 -5.33 -8.39 -5.15
C PHE A 129 -4.21 -9.41 -5.41
N TRP A 130 -3.85 -10.22 -4.40
CA TRP A 130 -2.84 -11.27 -4.56
C TRP A 130 -3.30 -12.36 -5.53
N GLY A 131 -4.58 -12.73 -5.49
CA GLY A 131 -5.16 -13.67 -6.46
C GLY A 131 -5.04 -13.17 -7.90
N VAL A 132 -5.38 -11.90 -8.15
CA VAL A 132 -5.25 -11.28 -9.47
C VAL A 132 -3.79 -11.21 -9.91
N LEU A 133 -2.86 -10.85 -9.00
CA LEU A 133 -1.44 -10.84 -9.32
C LEU A 133 -0.92 -12.21 -9.72
N LEU A 134 -1.29 -13.26 -9.00
CA LEU A 134 -0.88 -14.63 -9.31
C LEU A 134 -1.43 -15.11 -10.66
N LEU A 135 -2.69 -14.81 -10.95
CA LEU A 135 -3.33 -15.16 -12.22
C LEU A 135 -2.76 -14.36 -13.40
N ALA A 136 -2.30 -13.14 -13.14
CA ALA A 136 -1.80 -12.25 -14.18
C ALA A 136 -0.26 -12.24 -14.30
N ILE A 137 0.42 -13.24 -13.72
CA ILE A 137 1.87 -13.44 -13.84
C ILE A 137 2.38 -13.23 -15.30
N PRO A 138 1.69 -13.71 -16.35
CA PRO A 138 2.12 -13.46 -17.73
C PRO A 138 2.03 -12.00 -18.19
N LEU A 139 1.22 -11.18 -17.50
CA LEU A 139 0.93 -9.78 -17.84
C LEU A 139 1.60 -8.81 -16.86
N TYR A 140 2.86 -9.07 -16.52
CA TYR A 140 3.63 -8.29 -15.56
C TYR A 140 3.51 -6.77 -15.77
N GLY A 141 3.34 -6.05 -14.67
CA GLY A 141 3.29 -4.60 -14.63
C GLY A 141 1.88 -4.02 -14.74
N PHE A 142 1.08 -4.42 -15.72
CA PHE A 142 -0.26 -3.87 -15.90
C PHE A 142 -1.22 -4.27 -14.77
N SER A 143 -1.20 -5.53 -14.39
CA SER A 143 -2.03 -6.06 -13.29
C SER A 143 -1.63 -5.49 -11.94
N PHE A 144 -0.34 -5.28 -11.70
CA PHE A 144 0.17 -4.66 -10.48
C PHE A 144 -0.36 -3.22 -10.36
N PHE A 145 -0.27 -2.45 -11.43
CA PHE A 145 -0.75 -1.06 -11.44
C PHE A 145 -2.25 -0.96 -11.22
N LEU A 146 -3.04 -1.77 -11.93
CA LEU A 146 -4.49 -1.81 -11.75
C LEU A 146 -4.89 -2.25 -10.34
N GLY A 147 -4.23 -3.28 -9.81
CA GLY A 147 -4.53 -3.80 -8.47
C GLY A 147 -4.26 -2.76 -7.38
N ILE A 148 -3.12 -2.07 -7.41
CA ILE A 148 -2.83 -0.98 -6.47
C ILE A 148 -3.87 0.14 -6.61
N TRP A 149 -4.23 0.50 -7.83
CA TRP A 149 -5.19 1.58 -8.08
C TRP A 149 -6.57 1.25 -7.50
N VAL A 150 -7.06 0.04 -7.70
CA VAL A 150 -8.33 -0.43 -7.12
C VAL A 150 -8.28 -0.43 -5.59
N LEU A 151 -7.18 -0.90 -5.00
CA LEU A 151 -7.00 -0.91 -3.54
C LEU A 151 -6.96 0.50 -2.95
N LEU A 152 -6.28 1.44 -3.60
CA LEU A 152 -6.24 2.84 -3.17
C LEU A 152 -7.63 3.49 -3.25
N ALA A 153 -8.35 3.27 -4.36
CA ALA A 153 -9.72 3.76 -4.51
C ALA A 153 -10.64 3.19 -3.43
N TYR A 154 -10.57 1.88 -3.18
CA TYR A 154 -11.34 1.22 -2.13
C TYR A 154 -11.00 1.76 -0.74
N SER A 155 -9.72 1.88 -0.40
CA SER A 155 -9.28 2.40 0.90
C SER A 155 -9.71 3.85 1.13
N SER A 156 -9.72 4.67 0.08
CA SER A 156 -10.19 6.07 0.17
C SER A 156 -11.70 6.19 0.32
N ALA A 157 -12.47 5.25 -0.24
CA ALA A 157 -13.92 5.20 -0.09
C ALA A 157 -14.38 4.74 1.31
N LEU A 158 -13.51 4.04 2.06
CA LEU A 158 -13.81 3.64 3.42
C LEU A 158 -13.84 4.88 4.34
N ASN A 159 -15.00 5.18 4.90
CA ASN A 159 -15.18 6.30 5.81
C ASN A 159 -14.79 5.90 7.25
N PHE A 160 -13.61 6.34 7.71
CA PHE A 160 -13.06 6.06 9.05
C PHE A 160 -13.31 7.21 10.04
N SER A 161 -14.23 8.13 9.75
CA SER A 161 -14.54 9.29 10.60
C SER A 161 -14.94 8.91 12.04
N LYS A 162 -15.33 7.66 12.28
CA LYS A 162 -15.73 7.16 13.60
C LYS A 162 -14.57 6.67 14.49
N ILE A 163 -13.34 6.57 13.98
CA ILE A 163 -12.21 6.03 14.76
C ILE A 163 -11.60 7.06 15.71
N ASN A 164 -11.92 8.34 15.56
CA ASN A 164 -11.36 9.43 16.38
C ASN A 164 -12.32 9.96 17.45
N GLN A 165 -13.35 9.21 17.84
CA GLN A 165 -14.32 9.65 18.87
C GLN A 165 -14.27 8.83 20.16
N ASP A 166 -13.34 7.88 20.25
CA ASP A 166 -12.97 7.19 21.49
C ASP A 166 -11.49 7.56 21.81
#